data_d100caa49a3937ac705a83e22d4a313a
#
_entry.id   d100caa49a3937ac705a83e22d4a313a
#
_cell.length_a   1.000
_cell.length_b   1.000
_cell.length_c   1.000
_cell.angle_alpha   90.00
_cell.angle_beta   90.00
_cell.angle_gamma   90.00
#
_symmetry.space_group_name_H-M   'P 1'
#
loop_
_entity.id
_entity.type
_entity.pdbx_description
1 polymer ?
#
loop_
_entity_poly.entity_id
_entity_poly.type
_entity_poly.pdbx_seq_one_letter_code
_entity_poly.pdbx_strand_id
1 'polypeptide(L)'
;FFAKEINFSSTSLSGKIKAAKRILWGTGVKESFKELLKDFQPDIVHLNNIHSYLSPLVARLAHEQGIKVIWTLHDYKLLCPAYNCLCKGEVCEACFFHKENVIRRKCMKDNLLASILAWAEAKNWNKKKLMEWTDTFICPSRFMAEKMQQGGYSSEKLQIIHNFISEEPIKSDVNPSISERENSYAYIGRLSEEKGVESLLKAATQLPYTLYMAGTGPLKNDLV
;
A
#
# COMPACT_ATOMS: atom_id res chain seq x y z
N PHE A 1 -11.24 -14.67 9.38
CA PHE A 1 -11.06 -14.21 7.98
C PHE A 1 -12.40 -14.30 7.25
N PHE A 2 -12.98 -13.21 6.85
CA PHE A 2 -14.34 -13.20 6.27
C PHE A 2 -14.36 -13.28 4.73
N ALA A 3 -13.25 -13.06 4.04
CA ALA A 3 -13.21 -13.07 2.57
C ALA A 3 -12.32 -14.19 2.05
N LYS A 4 -12.81 -14.91 1.01
CA LYS A 4 -11.99 -15.91 0.32
C LYS A 4 -10.78 -15.25 -0.32
N GLU A 5 -9.61 -15.87 -0.16
CA GLU A 5 -8.40 -15.48 -0.86
C GLU A 5 -8.58 -15.60 -2.38
N ILE A 6 -7.95 -14.67 -3.10
CA ILE A 6 -7.86 -14.70 -4.55
C ILE A 6 -6.39 -14.69 -4.93
N ASN A 7 -6.02 -15.63 -5.78
CA ASN A 7 -4.68 -15.66 -6.35
C ASN A 7 -4.58 -14.62 -7.49
N PHE A 8 -3.99 -13.48 -7.18
CA PHE A 8 -3.73 -12.41 -8.16
C PHE A 8 -2.57 -12.72 -9.12
N SER A 9 -1.79 -13.75 -8.83
CA SER A 9 -0.71 -14.26 -9.69
C SER A 9 -1.18 -15.38 -10.62
N SER A 10 -2.48 -15.69 -10.63
CA SER A 10 -3.04 -16.72 -11.48
C SER A 10 -2.76 -16.45 -12.96
N THR A 11 -2.27 -17.47 -13.66
CA THR A 11 -2.08 -17.43 -15.12
C THR A 11 -3.36 -17.76 -15.89
N SER A 12 -4.35 -18.40 -15.25
CA SER A 12 -5.61 -18.77 -15.87
C SER A 12 -6.49 -17.55 -16.17
N LEU A 13 -7.19 -17.58 -17.28
CA LEU A 13 -8.10 -16.51 -17.68
C LEU A 13 -9.24 -16.32 -16.66
N SER A 14 -9.79 -17.41 -16.15
CA SER A 14 -10.85 -17.38 -15.12
C SER A 14 -10.36 -16.74 -13.80
N GLY A 15 -9.11 -17.03 -13.39
CA GLY A 15 -8.48 -16.40 -12.24
C GLY A 15 -8.30 -14.89 -12.41
N LYS A 16 -7.82 -14.46 -13.58
CA LYS A 16 -7.67 -13.03 -13.91
C LYS A 16 -9.01 -12.29 -13.90
N ILE A 17 -10.07 -12.90 -14.44
CA ILE A 17 -11.42 -12.33 -14.43
C ILE A 17 -11.96 -12.22 -12.99
N LYS A 18 -11.77 -13.25 -12.16
CA LYS A 18 -12.17 -13.20 -10.73
C LYS A 18 -11.44 -12.08 -9.98
N ALA A 19 -10.13 -11.94 -10.19
CA ALA A 19 -9.32 -10.88 -9.60
C ALA A 19 -9.80 -9.49 -10.06
N ALA A 20 -10.05 -9.29 -11.35
CA ALA A 20 -10.57 -8.03 -11.88
C ALA A 20 -11.95 -7.69 -11.29
N LYS A 21 -12.88 -8.65 -11.21
CA LYS A 21 -14.19 -8.45 -10.59
C LYS A 21 -14.09 -8.09 -9.10
N ARG A 22 -13.12 -8.68 -8.36
CA ARG A 22 -12.87 -8.32 -6.97
C ARG A 22 -12.40 -6.88 -6.85
N ILE A 23 -11.41 -6.47 -7.63
CA ILE A 23 -10.85 -5.12 -7.63
C ILE A 23 -11.91 -4.08 -7.98
N LEU A 24 -12.68 -4.32 -9.03
CA LEU A 24 -13.66 -3.37 -9.55
C LEU A 24 -14.94 -3.30 -8.71
N TRP A 25 -15.44 -4.42 -8.20
CA TRP A 25 -16.77 -4.48 -7.58
C TRP A 25 -16.81 -5.12 -6.20
N GLY A 26 -15.67 -5.57 -5.66
CA GLY A 26 -15.62 -6.28 -4.37
C GLY A 26 -16.35 -7.63 -4.38
N THR A 27 -16.39 -8.30 -5.55
CA THR A 27 -17.12 -9.56 -5.71
C THR A 27 -16.63 -10.60 -4.70
N GLY A 28 -17.57 -11.22 -3.96
CA GLY A 28 -17.26 -12.21 -2.92
C GLY A 28 -16.77 -11.63 -1.59
N VAL A 29 -16.91 -10.30 -1.38
CA VAL A 29 -16.64 -9.64 -0.10
C VAL A 29 -17.93 -9.15 0.55
N LYS A 30 -18.88 -8.71 -0.26
CA LYS A 30 -20.07 -7.96 0.16
C LYS A 30 -20.84 -8.67 1.28
N GLU A 31 -21.25 -9.91 1.04
CA GLU A 31 -22.13 -10.63 1.97
C GLU A 31 -21.39 -10.97 3.27
N SER A 32 -20.20 -11.54 3.17
CA SER A 32 -19.38 -11.88 4.34
C SER A 32 -19.01 -10.65 5.19
N PHE A 33 -18.80 -9.48 4.55
CA PHE A 33 -18.52 -8.27 5.31
C PHE A 33 -19.77 -7.72 5.99
N LYS A 34 -20.94 -7.81 5.36
CA LYS A 34 -22.22 -7.44 5.99
C LYS A 34 -22.54 -8.32 7.19
N GLU A 35 -22.32 -9.62 7.08
CA GLU A 35 -22.47 -10.56 8.21
C GLU A 35 -21.53 -10.17 9.35
N LEU A 36 -20.23 -9.91 9.04
CA LEU A 36 -19.27 -9.47 10.04
C LEU A 36 -19.71 -8.18 10.76
N LEU A 37 -20.17 -7.16 10.01
CA LEU A 37 -20.64 -5.92 10.62
C LEU A 37 -21.88 -6.15 11.52
N LYS A 38 -22.79 -7.03 11.11
CA LYS A 38 -23.97 -7.38 11.90
C LYS A 38 -23.61 -8.13 13.18
N ASP A 39 -22.70 -9.07 13.13
CA ASP A 39 -22.34 -9.94 14.24
C ASP A 39 -21.42 -9.22 15.24
N PHE A 40 -20.45 -8.45 14.73
CA PHE A 40 -19.46 -7.76 15.55
C PHE A 40 -19.90 -6.38 16.03
N GLN A 41 -20.78 -5.69 15.29
CA GLN A 41 -21.30 -4.36 15.56
C GLN A 41 -20.21 -3.34 15.95
N PRO A 42 -19.18 -3.13 15.12
CA PRO A 42 -18.07 -2.23 15.46
C PRO A 42 -18.50 -0.77 15.46
N ASP A 43 -17.94 0.03 16.34
CA ASP A 43 -18.05 1.50 16.32
C ASP A 43 -17.19 2.11 15.21
N ILE A 44 -16.08 1.46 14.87
CA ILE A 44 -15.10 1.94 13.90
C ILE A 44 -14.65 0.78 12.99
N VAL A 45 -14.53 1.08 11.71
CA VAL A 45 -13.85 0.21 10.73
C VAL A 45 -12.55 0.88 10.31
N HIS A 46 -11.41 0.28 10.68
CA HIS A 46 -10.09 0.75 10.31
C HIS A 46 -9.54 -0.01 9.11
N LEU A 47 -9.26 0.71 8.03
CA LEU A 47 -8.85 0.15 6.75
C LEU A 47 -7.33 0.27 6.55
N ASN A 48 -6.70 -0.83 6.13
CA ASN A 48 -5.29 -0.92 5.78
C ASN A 48 -5.12 -1.78 4.52
N ASN A 49 -4.48 -1.26 3.49
CA ASN A 49 -4.12 -1.98 2.25
C ASN A 49 -5.24 -2.84 1.63
N ILE A 50 -6.47 -2.31 1.59
CA ILE A 50 -7.67 -3.07 1.21
C ILE A 50 -7.87 -3.27 -0.31
N HIS A 51 -7.19 -2.49 -1.15
CA HIS A 51 -7.51 -2.32 -2.57
C HIS A 51 -7.71 -3.62 -3.35
N SER A 52 -6.75 -4.54 -3.27
CA SER A 52 -6.77 -5.76 -4.09
C SER A 52 -7.66 -6.85 -3.48
N TYR A 53 -7.64 -7.01 -2.17
CA TYR A 53 -8.28 -8.14 -1.50
C TYR A 53 -9.73 -7.88 -1.09
N LEU A 54 -10.03 -6.70 -0.60
CA LEU A 54 -11.36 -6.35 -0.07
C LEU A 54 -12.07 -5.31 -0.94
N SER A 55 -11.33 -4.49 -1.67
CA SER A 55 -11.75 -3.29 -2.40
C SER A 55 -12.36 -2.18 -1.50
N PRO A 56 -12.48 -0.96 -1.98
CA PRO A 56 -13.15 0.13 -1.26
C PRO A 56 -14.64 -0.10 -0.98
N LEU A 57 -15.21 -1.22 -1.46
CA LEU A 57 -16.57 -1.64 -1.10
C LEU A 57 -16.78 -1.71 0.41
N VAL A 58 -15.76 -2.13 1.18
CA VAL A 58 -15.87 -2.24 2.65
C VAL A 58 -16.04 -0.87 3.31
N ALA A 59 -15.39 0.18 2.80
CA ALA A 59 -15.61 1.55 3.27
C ALA A 59 -17.07 1.98 3.04
N ARG A 60 -17.58 1.74 1.82
CA ARG A 60 -18.96 2.05 1.49
C ARG A 60 -19.95 1.34 2.40
N LEU A 61 -19.80 0.02 2.60
CA LEU A 61 -20.73 -0.78 3.39
C LEU A 61 -20.73 -0.40 4.88
N ALA A 62 -19.58 -0.02 5.43
CA ALA A 62 -19.49 0.50 6.80
C ALA A 62 -20.19 1.87 6.91
N HIS A 63 -19.89 2.79 5.99
CA HIS A 63 -20.52 4.10 5.92
C HIS A 63 -22.05 4.02 5.77
N GLU A 64 -22.57 3.14 4.89
CA GLU A 64 -24.01 2.91 4.71
C GLU A 64 -24.73 2.45 5.99
N GLN A 65 -24.00 1.90 6.96
CA GLN A 65 -24.50 1.49 8.29
C GLN A 65 -24.23 2.53 9.40
N GLY A 66 -23.72 3.71 9.03
CA GLY A 66 -23.38 4.77 10.00
C GLY A 66 -22.15 4.49 10.85
N ILE A 67 -21.34 3.48 10.47
CA ILE A 67 -20.11 3.12 11.17
C ILE A 67 -18.97 4.03 10.72
N LYS A 68 -18.19 4.54 11.66
CA LYS A 68 -17.03 5.39 11.38
C LYS A 68 -15.95 4.64 10.61
N VAL A 69 -15.43 5.27 9.55
CA VAL A 69 -14.40 4.69 8.70
C VAL A 69 -13.10 5.49 8.81
N ILE A 70 -12.03 4.83 9.26
CA ILE A 70 -10.67 5.36 9.29
C ILE A 70 -9.83 4.60 8.28
N TRP A 71 -9.01 5.30 7.49
CA TRP A 71 -8.18 4.67 6.47
C TRP A 71 -6.72 5.10 6.57
N THR A 72 -5.82 4.20 6.97
CA THR A 72 -4.38 4.46 6.95
C THR A 72 -3.82 4.25 5.56
N LEU A 73 -3.10 5.26 5.08
CA LEU A 73 -2.51 5.30 3.75
C LEU A 73 -1.07 4.78 3.79
N HIS A 74 -0.82 3.59 3.24
CA HIS A 74 0.51 2.98 3.19
C HIS A 74 1.19 3.15 1.82
N ASP A 75 0.46 3.63 0.83
CA ASP A 75 0.94 3.91 -0.52
C ASP A 75 0.14 5.05 -1.18
N TYR A 76 0.47 5.39 -2.42
CA TYR A 76 -0.20 6.46 -3.16
C TYR A 76 -1.36 5.97 -4.04
N LYS A 77 -1.95 4.81 -3.77
CA LYS A 77 -3.00 4.20 -4.61
C LYS A 77 -4.18 5.13 -4.88
N LEU A 78 -4.56 5.94 -3.92
CA LEU A 78 -5.67 6.90 -4.06
C LEU A 78 -5.33 8.06 -5.01
N LEU A 79 -4.05 8.38 -5.18
CA LEU A 79 -3.54 9.42 -6.06
C LEU A 79 -3.09 8.87 -7.42
N CYS A 80 -2.36 7.76 -7.40
CA CYS A 80 -1.76 7.11 -8.56
C CYS A 80 -2.29 5.67 -8.69
N PRO A 81 -3.01 5.31 -9.77
CA PRO A 81 -3.50 3.94 -9.94
C PRO A 81 -2.41 2.87 -9.91
N ALA A 82 -1.16 3.23 -10.26
CA ALA A 82 0.02 2.36 -10.14
C ALA A 82 0.66 2.36 -8.74
N TYR A 83 0.09 3.07 -7.76
CA TYR A 83 0.38 3.15 -6.31
C TYR A 83 1.74 3.72 -5.88
N ASN A 84 2.73 3.80 -6.74
CA ASN A 84 4.11 4.18 -6.38
C ASN A 84 4.51 5.61 -6.82
N CYS A 85 3.67 6.32 -7.59
CA CYS A 85 3.99 7.61 -8.20
C CYS A 85 5.29 7.59 -9.02
N LEU A 86 5.60 6.46 -9.66
CA LEU A 86 6.73 6.31 -10.56
C LEU A 86 6.24 5.97 -11.97
N CYS A 87 6.96 6.45 -12.96
CA CYS A 87 6.80 6.10 -14.36
C CYS A 87 8.17 5.97 -15.02
N LYS A 88 8.55 4.76 -15.42
CA LYS A 88 9.86 4.47 -16.03
C LYS A 88 11.05 4.91 -15.15
N GLY A 89 10.94 4.67 -13.85
CA GLY A 89 11.98 5.04 -12.87
C GLY A 89 11.94 6.49 -12.37
N GLU A 90 11.16 7.38 -13.01
CA GLU A 90 11.06 8.77 -12.62
C GLU A 90 9.81 9.08 -11.80
N VAL A 91 9.90 10.06 -10.89
CA VAL A 91 8.75 10.55 -10.10
C VAL A 91 7.67 11.10 -11.03
N CYS A 92 6.43 10.65 -10.84
CA CYS A 92 5.31 11.00 -11.72
C CYS A 92 4.02 11.24 -10.92
N GLU A 93 3.52 12.46 -10.98
CA GLU A 93 2.28 12.89 -10.33
C GLU A 93 1.13 13.15 -11.32
N ALA A 94 1.30 12.78 -12.60
CA ALA A 94 0.36 13.07 -13.68
C ALA A 94 -1.05 12.47 -13.46
N CYS A 95 -1.18 11.45 -12.59
CA CYS A 95 -2.46 10.80 -12.28
C CYS A 95 -3.25 11.47 -11.13
N PHE A 96 -2.75 12.50 -10.48
CA PHE A 96 -3.47 13.14 -9.37
C PHE A 96 -4.85 13.62 -9.78
N PHE A 97 -4.98 14.22 -10.96
CA PHE A 97 -6.25 14.69 -11.51
C PHE A 97 -6.69 13.91 -12.75
N HIS A 98 -5.75 13.38 -13.52
CA HIS A 98 -5.96 12.74 -14.83
C HIS A 98 -5.58 11.27 -14.78
N LYS A 99 -6.47 10.42 -14.24
CA LYS A 99 -6.22 8.98 -14.03
C LYS A 99 -5.89 8.21 -15.32
N GLU A 100 -6.34 8.70 -16.48
CA GLU A 100 -6.04 8.14 -17.81
C GLU A 100 -4.56 8.15 -18.17
N ASN A 101 -3.73 8.93 -17.49
CA ASN A 101 -2.29 8.91 -17.69
C ASN A 101 -1.65 7.56 -17.38
N VAL A 102 -2.25 6.76 -16.48
CA VAL A 102 -1.78 5.39 -16.20
C VAL A 102 -1.85 4.51 -17.44
N ILE A 103 -2.89 4.67 -18.28
CA ILE A 103 -3.04 3.93 -19.55
C ILE A 103 -2.05 4.46 -20.59
N ARG A 104 -2.02 5.79 -20.80
CA ARG A 104 -1.16 6.43 -21.81
C ARG A 104 0.31 6.08 -21.60
N ARG A 105 0.75 5.99 -20.36
CA ARG A 105 2.14 5.71 -19.97
C ARG A 105 2.40 4.24 -19.65
N LYS A 106 1.38 3.38 -19.64
CA LYS A 106 1.43 1.95 -19.30
C LYS A 106 2.10 1.69 -17.93
N CYS A 107 1.86 2.56 -16.94
CA CYS A 107 2.59 2.56 -15.66
C CYS A 107 2.37 1.29 -14.82
N MET A 108 1.27 0.55 -15.02
CA MET A 108 1.04 -0.68 -14.27
C MET A 108 1.80 -1.84 -14.90
N LYS A 109 3.02 -2.11 -14.39
CA LYS A 109 3.90 -3.22 -14.82
C LYS A 109 4.19 -3.20 -16.33
N ASP A 110 4.34 -2.03 -16.94
CA ASP A 110 4.51 -1.82 -18.39
C ASP A 110 3.48 -2.56 -19.26
N ASN A 111 2.32 -2.85 -18.69
CA ASN A 111 1.27 -3.64 -19.34
C ASN A 111 0.01 -2.80 -19.55
N LEU A 112 -0.46 -2.75 -20.81
CA LEU A 112 -1.63 -1.97 -21.19
C LEU A 112 -2.91 -2.44 -20.51
N LEU A 113 -3.15 -3.75 -20.48
CA LEU A 113 -4.36 -4.32 -19.88
C LEU A 113 -4.40 -4.10 -18.37
N ALA A 114 -3.25 -4.27 -17.69
CA ALA A 114 -3.12 -3.96 -16.27
C ALA A 114 -3.35 -2.47 -15.99
N SER A 115 -2.86 -1.59 -16.86
CA SER A 115 -3.08 -0.14 -16.75
C SER A 115 -4.53 0.27 -16.98
N ILE A 116 -5.23 -0.39 -17.92
CA ILE A 116 -6.67 -0.20 -18.14
C ILE A 116 -7.46 -0.64 -16.89
N LEU A 117 -7.14 -1.79 -16.32
CA LEU A 117 -7.79 -2.27 -15.09
C LEU A 117 -7.56 -1.30 -13.92
N ALA A 118 -6.34 -0.82 -13.73
CA ALA A 118 -6.01 0.16 -12.69
C ALA A 118 -6.75 1.50 -12.88
N TRP A 119 -6.89 1.95 -14.12
CA TRP A 119 -7.71 3.11 -14.46
C TRP A 119 -9.17 2.89 -14.15
N ALA A 120 -9.75 1.75 -14.57
CA ALA A 120 -11.14 1.41 -14.32
C ALA A 120 -11.44 1.32 -12.81
N GLU A 121 -10.54 0.75 -12.02
CA GLU A 121 -10.60 0.75 -10.56
C GLU A 121 -10.66 2.17 -10.00
N ALA A 122 -9.72 3.04 -10.40
CA ALA A 122 -9.64 4.42 -9.92
C ALA A 122 -10.86 5.28 -10.35
N LYS A 123 -11.48 4.96 -11.49
CA LYS A 123 -12.73 5.59 -11.94
C LYS A 123 -13.93 5.13 -11.13
N ASN A 124 -14.02 3.82 -10.87
CA ASN A 124 -15.11 3.24 -10.11
C ASN A 124 -15.09 3.70 -8.64
N TRP A 125 -13.91 3.63 -8.02
CA TRP A 125 -13.64 4.08 -6.66
C TRP A 125 -13.02 5.48 -6.66
N ASN A 126 -13.76 6.45 -7.23
CA ASN A 126 -13.23 7.79 -7.41
C ASN A 126 -13.12 8.57 -6.08
N LYS A 127 -12.30 9.62 -6.09
CA LYS A 127 -11.99 10.46 -4.94
C LYS A 127 -13.25 10.95 -4.20
N LYS A 128 -14.28 11.39 -4.93
CA LYS A 128 -15.51 11.91 -4.32
C LYS A 128 -16.17 10.85 -3.43
N LYS A 129 -16.35 9.63 -3.95
CA LYS A 129 -16.91 8.49 -3.20
C LYS A 129 -16.05 8.13 -2.00
N LEU A 130 -14.72 8.05 -2.19
CA LEU A 130 -13.81 7.68 -1.11
C LEU A 130 -13.81 8.70 0.02
N MET A 131 -13.88 10.00 -0.30
CA MET A 131 -14.01 11.05 0.72
C MET A 131 -15.38 11.06 1.39
N GLU A 132 -16.44 10.67 0.69
CA GLU A 132 -17.78 10.53 1.25
C GLU A 132 -17.84 9.39 2.28
N TRP A 133 -17.24 8.24 1.96
CA TRP A 133 -17.32 7.03 2.79
C TRP A 133 -16.26 6.93 3.89
N THR A 134 -15.27 7.80 3.89
CA THR A 134 -14.18 7.79 4.88
C THR A 134 -14.24 9.05 5.72
N ASP A 135 -14.31 8.88 7.03
CA ASP A 135 -14.31 9.99 7.98
C ASP A 135 -12.90 10.58 8.13
N THR A 136 -11.88 9.74 8.20
CA THR A 136 -10.49 10.18 8.41
C THR A 136 -9.51 9.32 7.62
N PHE A 137 -8.58 9.98 6.92
CA PHE A 137 -7.41 9.36 6.34
C PHE A 137 -6.19 9.61 7.22
N ILE A 138 -5.58 8.56 7.72
CA ILE A 138 -4.32 8.63 8.47
C ILE A 138 -3.16 8.63 7.47
N CYS A 139 -2.36 9.69 7.52
CA CYS A 139 -1.15 9.86 6.75
C CYS A 139 0.07 9.57 7.64
N PRO A 140 0.91 8.56 7.34
CA PRO A 140 2.04 8.20 8.19
C PRO A 140 3.19 9.21 8.14
N SER A 141 3.09 10.24 7.33
CA SER A 141 4.04 11.34 7.27
C SER A 141 3.37 12.64 6.81
N ARG A 142 3.99 13.77 7.13
CA ARG A 142 3.59 15.08 6.61
C ARG A 142 3.64 15.09 5.08
N PHE A 143 4.65 14.51 4.48
CA PHE A 143 4.79 14.39 3.02
C PHE A 143 3.58 13.68 2.39
N MET A 144 3.11 12.58 2.97
CA MET A 144 1.90 11.90 2.49
C MET A 144 0.67 12.82 2.56
N ALA A 145 0.49 13.53 3.68
CA ALA A 145 -0.64 14.45 3.85
C ALA A 145 -0.61 15.59 2.82
N GLU A 146 0.56 16.17 2.57
CA GLU A 146 0.75 17.22 1.55
C GLU A 146 0.43 16.69 0.15
N LYS A 147 0.88 15.47 -0.21
CA LYS A 147 0.55 14.85 -1.50
C LYS A 147 -0.95 14.56 -1.64
N MET A 148 -1.59 14.09 -0.59
CA MET A 148 -3.05 13.88 -0.60
C MET A 148 -3.79 15.21 -0.79
N GLN A 149 -3.38 16.27 -0.11
CA GLN A 149 -3.96 17.60 -0.27
C GLN A 149 -3.73 18.16 -1.68
N GLN A 150 -2.52 18.04 -2.24
CA GLN A 150 -2.22 18.37 -3.64
C GLN A 150 -3.11 17.60 -4.61
N GLY A 151 -3.40 16.32 -4.32
CA GLY A 151 -4.34 15.50 -5.09
C GLY A 151 -5.81 15.83 -4.87
N GLY A 152 -6.12 16.88 -4.07
CA GLY A 152 -7.46 17.42 -3.83
C GLY A 152 -8.28 16.65 -2.80
N TYR A 153 -7.64 15.98 -1.84
CA TYR A 153 -8.31 15.49 -0.64
C TYR A 153 -8.45 16.63 0.39
N SER A 154 -9.59 16.69 1.10
CA SER A 154 -9.83 17.74 2.10
C SER A 154 -8.87 17.61 3.27
N SER A 155 -8.21 18.71 3.66
CA SER A 155 -7.32 18.77 4.82
C SER A 155 -8.01 18.38 6.13
N GLU A 156 -9.30 18.67 6.26
CA GLU A 156 -10.10 18.33 7.44
C GLU A 156 -10.21 16.82 7.67
N LYS A 157 -10.06 16.03 6.60
CA LYS A 157 -10.10 14.55 6.65
C LYS A 157 -8.71 13.91 6.76
N LEU A 158 -7.63 14.70 6.72
CA LEU A 158 -6.27 14.21 6.76
C LEU A 158 -5.68 14.38 8.16
N GLN A 159 -5.24 13.28 8.78
CA GLN A 159 -4.57 13.28 10.07
C GLN A 159 -3.15 12.71 9.91
N ILE A 160 -2.16 13.40 10.47
CA ILE A 160 -0.78 12.93 10.45
C ILE A 160 -0.55 12.10 11.73
N ILE A 161 -0.39 10.80 11.56
CA ILE A 161 -0.04 9.88 12.64
C ILE A 161 1.12 9.03 12.14
N HIS A 162 2.30 9.24 12.68
CA HIS A 162 3.49 8.49 12.30
C HIS A 162 3.37 7.02 12.68
N ASN A 163 3.99 6.14 11.90
CA ASN A 163 4.13 4.75 12.30
C ASN A 163 4.89 4.66 13.62
N PHE A 164 4.43 3.83 14.51
CA PHE A 164 5.01 3.64 15.84
C PHE A 164 5.32 2.16 16.09
N ILE A 165 6.17 1.92 17.03
CA ILE A 165 6.46 0.60 17.59
C ILE A 165 6.05 0.63 19.07
N SER A 166 5.73 -0.54 19.63
CA SER A 166 5.48 -0.66 21.06
C SER A 166 6.74 -0.26 21.85
N GLU A 167 6.57 0.51 22.91
CA GLU A 167 7.65 0.85 23.84
C GLU A 167 7.99 -0.32 24.78
N GLU A 168 7.26 -1.43 24.70
CA GLU A 168 7.62 -2.61 25.49
C GLU A 168 9.04 -3.06 25.12
N PRO A 169 9.95 -3.12 26.12
CA PRO A 169 11.31 -3.54 25.85
C PRO A 169 11.27 -4.98 25.30
N ILE A 170 11.88 -5.18 24.14
CA ILE A 170 12.15 -6.52 23.66
C ILE A 170 13.02 -7.18 24.73
N LYS A 171 12.45 -8.08 25.52
CA LYS A 171 13.19 -8.92 26.45
C LYS A 171 14.07 -9.85 25.62
N SER A 172 15.21 -9.35 25.19
CA SER A 172 16.25 -10.19 24.61
C SER A 172 17.20 -10.56 25.74
N ASP A 173 17.29 -11.82 26.05
CA ASP A 173 18.30 -12.37 26.99
C ASP A 173 19.73 -12.18 26.46
N VAL A 174 19.88 -11.65 25.24
CA VAL A 174 21.15 -11.40 24.56
C VAL A 174 21.21 -9.93 24.16
N ASN A 175 21.64 -9.08 25.06
CA ASN A 175 22.00 -7.72 24.73
C ASN A 175 23.51 -7.56 25.00
N PRO A 176 24.36 -7.83 23.99
CA PRO A 176 25.81 -7.67 24.17
C PRO A 176 26.09 -6.21 24.56
N SER A 177 27.04 -6.01 25.47
CA SER A 177 27.47 -4.66 25.84
C SER A 177 27.94 -3.92 24.58
N ILE A 178 27.82 -2.59 24.56
CA ILE A 178 28.23 -1.79 23.41
C ILE A 178 29.69 -2.06 23.04
N SER A 179 30.52 -2.37 24.03
CA SER A 179 31.93 -2.72 23.85
C SER A 179 32.18 -4.09 23.19
N GLU A 180 31.19 -4.98 23.19
CA GLU A 180 31.27 -6.32 22.57
C GLU A 180 30.69 -6.37 21.17
N ARG A 181 30.13 -5.25 20.68
CA ARG A 181 29.54 -5.19 19.33
C ARG A 181 30.62 -5.00 18.28
N GLU A 182 30.57 -5.82 17.25
CA GLU A 182 31.40 -5.60 16.07
C GLU A 182 30.98 -4.29 15.37
N ASN A 183 31.92 -3.60 14.75
CA ASN A 183 31.66 -2.47 13.89
C ASN A 183 30.99 -2.95 12.59
N SER A 184 29.70 -3.16 12.67
CA SER A 184 28.87 -3.68 11.59
C SER A 184 27.51 -2.97 11.53
N TYR A 185 26.83 -3.10 10.43
CA TYR A 185 25.47 -2.59 10.25
C TYR A 185 24.65 -3.56 9.43
N ALA A 186 23.33 -3.51 9.56
CA ALA A 186 22.43 -4.45 8.92
C ALA A 186 21.39 -3.72 8.06
N TYR A 187 21.11 -4.28 6.90
CA TYR A 187 19.93 -3.97 6.09
C TYR A 187 18.95 -5.12 6.20
N ILE A 188 17.70 -4.81 6.54
CA ILE A 188 16.60 -5.78 6.59
C ILE A 188 15.48 -5.27 5.71
N GLY A 189 15.17 -5.97 4.61
CA GLY A 189 14.10 -5.53 3.71
C GLY A 189 14.11 -6.23 2.36
N ARG A 190 13.15 -5.80 1.49
CA ARG A 190 13.08 -6.32 0.12
C ARG A 190 14.32 -5.89 -0.68
N LEU A 191 14.93 -6.84 -1.37
CA LEU A 191 16.04 -6.58 -2.30
C LEU A 191 15.47 -6.15 -3.66
N SER A 192 15.18 -4.87 -3.79
CA SER A 192 14.55 -4.27 -4.98
C SER A 192 15.02 -2.84 -5.19
N GLU A 193 14.94 -2.38 -6.42
CA GLU A 193 15.44 -1.07 -6.87
C GLU A 193 14.88 0.09 -6.03
N GLU A 194 13.56 0.08 -5.73
CA GLU A 194 12.90 1.13 -4.95
C GLU A 194 13.39 1.24 -3.50
N LYS A 195 14.15 0.24 -3.01
CA LYS A 195 14.77 0.26 -1.68
C LYS A 195 16.21 0.78 -1.68
N GLY A 196 16.73 1.13 -2.86
CA GLY A 196 18.06 1.72 -2.99
C GLY A 196 19.22 0.77 -2.61
N VAL A 197 19.00 -0.54 -2.74
CA VAL A 197 19.97 -1.57 -2.31
C VAL A 197 21.30 -1.45 -3.04
N GLU A 198 21.28 -1.15 -4.33
CA GLU A 198 22.51 -0.93 -5.10
C GLU A 198 23.31 0.28 -4.59
N SER A 199 22.61 1.38 -4.24
CA SER A 199 23.24 2.56 -3.66
C SER A 199 23.85 2.26 -2.30
N LEU A 200 23.15 1.45 -1.48
CA LEU A 200 23.66 0.98 -0.21
C LEU A 200 24.95 0.16 -0.39
N LEU A 201 24.98 -0.78 -1.33
CA LEU A 201 26.16 -1.58 -1.62
C LEU A 201 27.34 -0.72 -2.09
N LYS A 202 27.10 0.22 -3.02
CA LYS A 202 28.14 1.17 -3.44
C LYS A 202 28.70 1.99 -2.29
N ALA A 203 27.88 2.41 -1.34
CA ALA A 203 28.33 3.11 -0.15
C ALA A 203 29.09 2.17 0.81
N ALA A 204 28.64 0.93 0.95
CA ALA A 204 29.27 -0.08 1.82
C ALA A 204 30.71 -0.38 1.41
N THR A 205 31.04 -0.40 0.11
CA THR A 205 32.44 -0.63 -0.36
C THR A 205 33.40 0.47 0.05
N GLN A 206 32.93 1.62 0.51
CA GLN A 206 33.72 2.75 0.96
C GLN A 206 33.92 2.78 2.50
N LEU A 207 33.29 1.84 3.20
CA LEU A 207 33.31 1.79 4.66
C LEU A 207 34.12 0.57 5.17
N PRO A 208 34.88 0.71 6.25
CA PRO A 208 35.63 -0.40 6.84
C PRO A 208 34.77 -1.28 7.75
N TYR A 209 33.47 -1.36 7.50
CA TYR A 209 32.50 -2.05 8.35
C TYR A 209 31.80 -3.16 7.57
N THR A 210 31.46 -4.25 8.24
CA THR A 210 30.71 -5.34 7.64
C THR A 210 29.22 -4.96 7.49
N LEU A 211 28.69 -5.08 6.26
CA LEU A 211 27.25 -4.95 5.98
C LEU A 211 26.60 -6.35 5.97
N TYR A 212 25.66 -6.58 6.89
CA TYR A 212 24.79 -7.75 6.86
C TYR A 212 23.50 -7.43 6.12
N MET A 213 23.11 -8.27 5.16
CA MET A 213 21.90 -8.07 4.39
C MET A 213 20.92 -9.23 4.58
N ALA A 214 19.72 -8.95 5.07
CA ALA A 214 18.66 -9.93 5.26
C ALA A 214 17.41 -9.54 4.45
N GLY A 215 17.01 -10.43 3.52
CA GLY A 215 15.82 -10.22 2.71
C GLY A 215 15.80 -11.03 1.44
N THR A 216 14.71 -10.85 0.67
CA THR A 216 14.54 -11.42 -0.67
C THR A 216 14.00 -10.36 -1.61
N GLY A 217 14.10 -10.56 -2.92
CA GLY A 217 13.58 -9.63 -3.90
C GLY A 217 14.11 -9.89 -5.30
N PRO A 218 13.67 -9.10 -6.30
CA PRO A 218 14.10 -9.26 -7.69
C PRO A 218 15.61 -9.19 -7.87
N LEU A 219 16.29 -8.34 -7.09
CA LEU A 219 17.74 -8.11 -7.19
C LEU A 219 18.58 -9.16 -6.45
N LYS A 220 17.96 -10.15 -5.76
CA LYS A 220 18.73 -11.10 -4.94
C LYS A 220 19.84 -11.81 -5.71
N ASN A 221 19.54 -12.25 -6.93
CA ASN A 221 20.51 -13.02 -7.74
C ASN A 221 21.61 -12.12 -8.37
N ASP A 222 21.34 -10.83 -8.48
CA ASP A 222 22.29 -9.86 -9.05
C ASP A 222 23.24 -9.31 -7.99
N LEU A 223 22.93 -9.54 -6.71
CA LEU A 223 23.66 -9.03 -5.54
C LEU A 223 24.54 -10.09 -4.85
N VAL A 224 24.51 -11.33 -5.32
CA VAL A 224 25.29 -12.47 -4.75
C VAL A 224 26.47 -12.83 -5.60
#